data_491bd37b988fe5d0ad8a14979be1f941
#
_entry.id   491bd37b988fe5d0ad8a14979be1f941
#
_cell.length_a   1.000
_cell.length_b   1.000
_cell.length_c   1.000
_cell.angle_alpha   90.00
_cell.angle_beta   90.00
_cell.angle_gamma   90.00
#
_symmetry.space_group_name_H-M   'P 1'
#
loop_
_entity.id
_entity.type
_entity.pdbx_description
1 polymer ?
#
loop_
_entity_poly.entity_id
_entity_poly.type
_entity_poly.pdbx_seq_one_letter_code
_entity_poly.pdbx_strand_id
1 'polypeptide(L)'
;MTRVSRRFRLSMFTAGVFAAAVPLPAAGQDVANGERIWKSKAGCPQCHGWAGDGLASSFESPGGLPLRKTQLTRDQIREVIQCGRPGTPMPHFDRFAYTDKRCYDMTAQDLGNLEVMRAETTLQPFEIDAVADYVATKIKGAGPVTRAECTEFFGETGAQCDKYPEK
;
A
#
# COMPACT_ATOMS: atom_id res chain seq x y z
N MET A 1 74.03 -27.14 36.64
CA MET A 1 73.08 -26.00 36.78
C MET A 1 72.44 -25.75 35.44
N THR A 2 71.29 -26.36 35.17
CA THR A 2 70.59 -26.32 33.86
C THR A 2 69.38 -25.48 34.00
N ARG A 3 69.33 -24.31 33.27
CA ARG A 3 68.20 -23.40 33.23
C ARG A 3 67.15 -23.92 32.18
N VAL A 4 65.96 -24.26 32.68
CA VAL A 4 64.79 -24.59 31.82
C VAL A 4 64.06 -23.32 31.53
N SER A 5 64.03 -22.92 30.25
CA SER A 5 63.30 -21.76 29.73
C SER A 5 61.87 -22.21 29.35
N ARG A 6 60.85 -21.79 30.14
CA ARG A 6 59.43 -21.98 29.82
C ARG A 6 58.99 -20.90 28.80
N ARG A 7 58.72 -21.33 27.59
CA ARG A 7 58.05 -20.48 26.60
C ARG A 7 56.53 -20.47 26.84
N PHE A 8 56.02 -19.33 27.27
CA PHE A 8 54.58 -19.07 27.35
C PHE A 8 54.05 -18.87 25.92
N ARG A 9 53.15 -19.75 25.45
CA ARG A 9 52.40 -19.55 24.23
C ARG A 9 51.12 -18.78 24.57
N LEU A 10 51.06 -17.53 24.06
CA LEU A 10 49.89 -16.67 24.14
C LEU A 10 48.93 -17.10 23.03
N SER A 11 47.85 -17.77 23.35
CA SER A 11 46.78 -18.09 22.42
C SER A 11 45.88 -16.87 22.23
N MET A 12 45.97 -16.22 21.08
CA MET A 12 45.01 -15.20 20.68
C MET A 12 43.67 -15.87 20.30
N PHE A 13 42.64 -15.69 21.17
CA PHE A 13 41.28 -15.96 20.83
C PHE A 13 40.74 -14.79 19.96
N THR A 14 40.57 -15.01 18.68
CA THR A 14 39.82 -14.09 17.80
C THR A 14 38.33 -14.32 18.02
N ALA A 15 37.70 -13.40 18.74
CA ALA A 15 36.23 -13.33 18.85
C ALA A 15 35.64 -12.89 17.51
N GLY A 16 35.09 -13.85 16.78
CA GLY A 16 34.33 -13.55 15.55
C GLY A 16 33.01 -12.87 15.90
N VAL A 17 32.87 -11.61 15.50
CA VAL A 17 31.59 -10.90 15.56
C VAL A 17 30.68 -11.45 14.47
N PHE A 18 29.73 -12.30 14.82
CA PHE A 18 28.63 -12.70 13.94
C PHE A 18 27.66 -11.50 13.83
N ALA A 19 27.75 -10.75 12.75
CA ALA A 19 26.73 -9.78 12.39
C ALA A 19 25.47 -10.56 11.95
N ALA A 20 24.44 -10.57 12.79
CA ALA A 20 23.13 -11.09 12.43
C ALA A 20 22.53 -10.17 11.34
N ALA A 21 22.47 -10.67 10.10
CA ALA A 21 21.74 -9.99 9.04
C ALA A 21 20.24 -10.01 9.36
N VAL A 22 19.68 -8.85 9.69
CA VAL A 22 18.23 -8.68 9.83
C VAL A 22 17.63 -8.76 8.42
N PRO A 23 16.75 -9.74 8.10
CA PRO A 23 16.11 -9.79 6.80
C PRO A 23 15.21 -8.56 6.65
N LEU A 24 15.51 -7.71 5.66
CA LEU A 24 14.60 -6.66 5.22
C LEU A 24 13.35 -7.33 4.62
N PRO A 25 12.13 -6.85 4.92
CA PRO A 25 10.92 -7.35 4.26
C PRO A 25 11.07 -7.18 2.74
N ALA A 26 10.86 -8.25 1.99
CA ALA A 26 10.92 -8.19 0.54
C ALA A 26 9.76 -7.31 0.04
N ALA A 27 10.04 -6.39 -0.89
CA ALA A 27 9.05 -5.47 -1.47
C ALA A 27 7.77 -6.19 -1.98
N GLY A 28 7.87 -7.47 -2.34
CA GLY A 28 6.74 -8.31 -2.73
C GLY A 28 5.73 -8.60 -1.62
N GLN A 29 6.14 -8.60 -0.35
CA GLN A 29 5.22 -8.82 0.78
C GLN A 29 4.35 -7.60 1.06
N ASP A 30 4.87 -6.40 0.86
CA ASP A 30 4.11 -5.16 1.05
C ASP A 30 3.04 -5.01 -0.02
N VAL A 31 3.32 -5.36 -1.28
CA VAL A 31 2.35 -5.35 -2.38
C VAL A 31 1.22 -6.35 -2.14
N ALA A 32 1.51 -7.57 -1.70
CA ALA A 32 0.48 -8.57 -1.38
C ALA A 32 -0.38 -8.17 -0.18
N ASN A 33 0.22 -7.56 0.84
CA ASN A 33 -0.51 -6.99 1.96
C ASN A 33 -1.39 -5.80 1.50
N GLY A 34 -0.87 -4.94 0.64
CA GLY A 34 -1.60 -3.84 0.02
C GLY A 34 -2.83 -4.31 -0.74
N GLU A 35 -2.71 -5.39 -1.53
CA GLU A 35 -3.83 -6.00 -2.23
C GLU A 35 -4.92 -6.49 -1.26
N ARG A 36 -4.52 -7.19 -0.20
CA ARG A 36 -5.46 -7.67 0.83
C ARG A 36 -6.21 -6.53 1.51
N ILE A 37 -5.51 -5.43 1.82
CA ILE A 37 -6.12 -4.24 2.43
C ILE A 37 -7.06 -3.56 1.42
N TRP A 38 -6.63 -3.41 0.18
CA TRP A 38 -7.44 -2.90 -0.94
C TRP A 38 -8.77 -3.64 -1.05
N LYS A 39 -8.71 -5.00 -1.09
CA LYS A 39 -9.88 -5.86 -1.29
C LYS A 39 -10.86 -5.83 -0.12
N SER A 40 -10.36 -5.92 1.10
CA SER A 40 -11.18 -6.25 2.27
C SER A 40 -11.29 -5.14 3.30
N LYS A 41 -10.16 -4.63 3.81
CA LYS A 41 -10.17 -3.70 4.95
C LYS A 41 -10.58 -2.29 4.55
N ALA A 42 -10.06 -1.78 3.45
CA ALA A 42 -10.29 -0.40 3.01
C ALA A 42 -11.46 -0.26 2.03
N GLY A 43 -11.94 -1.36 1.43
CA GLY A 43 -13.09 -1.35 0.54
C GLY A 43 -12.91 -0.53 -0.74
N CYS A 44 -11.68 -0.30 -1.19
CA CYS A 44 -11.36 0.53 -2.35
C CYS A 44 -12.12 0.13 -3.63
N PRO A 45 -12.36 -1.19 -3.90
CA PRO A 45 -13.12 -1.65 -5.06
C PRO A 45 -14.55 -1.12 -5.12
N GLN A 46 -15.15 -0.75 -4.01
CA GLN A 46 -16.53 -0.24 -3.99
C GLN A 46 -16.66 1.01 -4.87
N CYS A 47 -15.68 1.90 -4.83
CA CYS A 47 -15.65 3.11 -5.62
C CYS A 47 -14.79 2.99 -6.88
N HIS A 48 -13.59 2.41 -6.77
CA HIS A 48 -12.60 2.40 -7.84
C HIS A 48 -12.70 1.19 -8.79
N GLY A 49 -13.63 0.26 -8.53
CA GLY A 49 -13.68 -1.03 -9.22
C GLY A 49 -12.60 -1.99 -8.72
N TRP A 50 -12.84 -3.29 -8.86
CA TRP A 50 -11.91 -4.32 -8.40
C TRP A 50 -10.52 -4.19 -9.06
N ALA A 51 -10.50 -3.82 -10.33
CA ALA A 51 -9.27 -3.64 -11.13
C ALA A 51 -8.71 -2.21 -11.08
N GLY A 52 -9.32 -1.31 -10.32
CA GLY A 52 -8.96 0.11 -10.31
C GLY A 52 -9.30 0.84 -11.61
N ASP A 53 -10.26 0.34 -12.37
CA ASP A 53 -10.69 0.87 -13.67
C ASP A 53 -11.75 1.98 -13.55
N GLY A 54 -12.21 2.27 -12.34
CA GLY A 54 -13.24 3.26 -12.04
C GLY A 54 -14.67 2.72 -12.14
N LEU A 55 -14.84 1.42 -12.43
CA LEU A 55 -16.15 0.77 -12.48
C LEU A 55 -16.55 0.33 -11.09
N ALA A 56 -17.24 1.21 -10.35
CA ALA A 56 -17.70 0.93 -8.99
C ALA A 56 -18.41 -0.41 -8.87
N SER A 57 -18.15 -1.11 -7.79
CA SER A 57 -18.76 -2.43 -7.52
C SER A 57 -20.18 -2.33 -6.97
N SER A 58 -20.63 -1.14 -6.58
CA SER A 58 -21.96 -0.87 -6.02
C SER A 58 -22.63 0.27 -6.75
N PHE A 59 -23.91 0.14 -7.01
CA PHE A 59 -24.76 1.22 -7.57
C PHE A 59 -24.93 2.39 -6.59
N GLU A 60 -24.74 2.18 -5.30
CA GLU A 60 -24.84 3.21 -4.26
C GLU A 60 -23.54 4.01 -4.12
N SER A 61 -22.46 3.53 -4.72
CA SER A 61 -21.18 4.21 -4.67
C SER A 61 -21.16 5.43 -5.59
N PRO A 62 -20.56 6.54 -5.16
CA PRO A 62 -20.42 7.73 -6.01
C PRO A 62 -19.49 7.52 -7.21
N GLY A 63 -18.87 6.33 -7.32
CA GLY A 63 -17.83 6.06 -8.29
C GLY A 63 -16.51 6.73 -7.95
N GLY A 64 -15.40 6.17 -8.43
CA GLY A 64 -14.06 6.68 -8.26
C GLY A 64 -13.36 6.89 -9.60
N LEU A 65 -12.32 7.71 -9.60
CA LEU A 65 -11.49 7.88 -10.79
C LEU A 65 -10.78 6.57 -11.17
N PRO A 66 -10.57 6.29 -12.47
CA PRO A 66 -9.84 5.12 -12.93
C PRO A 66 -8.35 5.25 -12.55
N LEU A 67 -7.93 4.47 -11.58
CA LEU A 67 -6.56 4.49 -11.06
C LEU A 67 -5.54 3.93 -12.05
N ARG A 68 -5.97 3.06 -12.98
CA ARG A 68 -5.13 2.55 -14.07
C ARG A 68 -4.57 3.67 -14.95
N LYS A 69 -5.25 4.81 -15.02
CA LYS A 69 -4.85 5.99 -15.81
C LYS A 69 -4.21 7.10 -14.97
N THR A 70 -4.05 6.89 -13.66
CA THR A 70 -3.50 7.93 -12.77
C THR A 70 -2.06 8.28 -13.15
N GLN A 71 -1.74 9.58 -13.08
CA GLN A 71 -0.37 10.09 -13.28
C GLN A 71 0.32 10.36 -11.94
N LEU A 72 -0.39 10.16 -10.82
CA LEU A 72 0.18 10.41 -9.49
C LEU A 72 1.40 9.52 -9.24
N THR A 73 2.41 10.07 -8.57
CA THR A 73 3.52 9.29 -8.04
C THR A 73 3.05 8.37 -6.90
N ARG A 74 3.87 7.42 -6.52
CA ARG A 74 3.59 6.55 -5.36
C ARG A 74 3.29 7.37 -4.10
N ASP A 75 4.07 8.41 -3.83
CA ASP A 75 3.92 9.23 -2.64
C ASP A 75 2.67 10.11 -2.70
N GLN A 76 2.30 10.60 -3.87
CA GLN A 76 1.03 11.29 -4.06
C GLN A 76 -0.17 10.35 -3.89
N ILE A 77 -0.07 9.10 -4.36
CA ILE A 77 -1.09 8.06 -4.11
C ILE A 77 -1.21 7.81 -2.60
N ARG A 78 -0.09 7.68 -1.90
CA ARG A 78 -0.04 7.53 -0.45
C ARG A 78 -0.73 8.69 0.26
N GLU A 79 -0.42 9.92 -0.12
CA GLU A 79 -1.03 11.13 0.45
C GLU A 79 -2.53 11.16 0.24
N VAL A 80 -3.02 10.82 -0.96
CA VAL A 80 -4.47 10.73 -1.25
C VAL A 80 -5.14 9.66 -0.39
N ILE A 81 -4.53 8.50 -0.18
CA ILE A 81 -5.09 7.46 0.71
C ILE A 81 -5.12 7.96 2.15
N GLN A 82 -4.03 8.55 2.60
CA GLN A 82 -3.92 9.09 3.95
C GLN A 82 -4.96 10.17 4.23
N CYS A 83 -5.08 11.12 3.33
CA CYS A 83 -5.73 12.41 3.54
C CYS A 83 -7.11 12.54 2.88
N GLY A 84 -7.50 11.60 2.04
CA GLY A 84 -8.68 11.75 1.20
C GLY A 84 -8.49 12.85 0.16
N ARG A 85 -9.59 13.30 -0.43
CA ARG A 85 -9.60 14.43 -1.36
C ARG A 85 -10.67 15.43 -0.93
N PRO A 86 -10.29 16.57 -0.35
CA PRO A 86 -11.24 17.59 0.11
C PRO A 86 -12.25 17.97 -0.99
N GLY A 87 -13.53 18.09 -0.60
CA GLY A 87 -14.61 18.39 -1.51
C GLY A 87 -15.03 17.25 -2.44
N THR A 88 -14.58 16.02 -2.20
CA THR A 88 -14.96 14.83 -2.97
C THR A 88 -15.35 13.67 -2.05
N PRO A 89 -16.03 12.63 -2.57
CA PRO A 89 -16.36 11.43 -1.80
C PRO A 89 -15.15 10.55 -1.41
N MET A 90 -13.92 10.83 -1.88
CA MET A 90 -12.74 10.05 -1.49
C MET A 90 -12.38 10.33 -0.03
N PRO A 91 -12.57 9.35 0.88
CA PRO A 91 -12.37 9.56 2.32
C PRO A 91 -10.89 9.53 2.70
N HIS A 92 -10.57 10.11 3.87
CA HIS A 92 -9.27 9.93 4.50
C HIS A 92 -9.23 8.66 5.36
N PHE A 93 -8.12 7.92 5.31
CA PHE A 93 -7.91 6.70 6.08
C PHE A 93 -7.03 6.91 7.32
N ASP A 94 -6.30 8.03 7.41
CA ASP A 94 -5.57 8.39 8.62
C ASP A 94 -6.53 9.01 9.63
N ARG A 95 -6.63 8.42 10.83
CA ARG A 95 -7.49 8.95 11.90
C ARG A 95 -7.09 10.35 12.37
N PHE A 96 -5.85 10.76 12.10
CA PHE A 96 -5.29 12.06 12.46
C PHE A 96 -5.21 13.04 11.28
N ALA A 97 -5.84 12.71 10.14
CA ALA A 97 -5.89 13.61 9.00
C ALA A 97 -6.39 15.00 9.46
N TYR A 98 -5.71 16.03 9.01
CA TYR A 98 -6.04 17.45 9.30
C TYR A 98 -6.02 17.88 10.78
N THR A 99 -5.53 17.03 11.70
CA THR A 99 -5.27 17.47 13.09
C THR A 99 -4.00 18.30 13.20
N ASP A 100 -3.12 18.15 12.24
CA ASP A 100 -1.92 18.92 12.00
C ASP A 100 -1.70 19.07 10.48
N LYS A 101 -0.55 19.57 10.04
CA LYS A 101 -0.26 19.83 8.62
C LYS A 101 0.21 18.60 7.83
N ARG A 102 -0.07 17.38 8.28
CA ARG A 102 0.33 16.13 7.60
C ARG A 102 -0.41 15.85 6.29
N CYS A 103 -1.49 16.55 6.03
CA CYS A 103 -2.33 16.40 4.86
C CYS A 103 -2.30 17.67 4.02
N TYR A 104 -1.62 17.63 2.88
CA TYR A 104 -1.50 18.75 1.95
C TYR A 104 -1.01 20.05 2.60
N ASP A 105 -0.23 19.95 3.67
CA ASP A 105 0.21 21.08 4.52
C ASP A 105 -0.97 21.90 5.11
N MET A 106 -2.15 21.27 5.27
CA MET A 106 -3.40 21.86 5.73
C MET A 106 -3.83 21.28 7.08
N THR A 107 -4.47 22.12 7.88
CA THR A 107 -5.24 21.75 9.09
C THR A 107 -6.74 21.80 8.79
N ALA A 108 -7.57 21.36 9.74
CA ALA A 108 -9.03 21.44 9.60
C ALA A 108 -9.53 22.89 9.40
N GLN A 109 -8.85 23.88 9.96
CA GLN A 109 -9.19 25.29 9.76
C GLN A 109 -8.90 25.77 8.33
N ASP A 110 -7.83 25.22 7.69
CA ASP A 110 -7.43 25.60 6.33
C ASP A 110 -8.39 25.03 5.27
N LEU A 111 -9.15 23.98 5.60
CA LEU A 111 -10.15 23.40 4.70
C LEU A 111 -11.35 24.34 4.45
N GLY A 112 -11.64 25.25 5.39
CA GLY A 112 -12.80 26.14 5.27
C GLY A 112 -14.10 25.35 5.17
N ASN A 113 -14.81 25.49 4.03
CA ASN A 113 -16.07 24.80 3.75
C ASN A 113 -15.91 23.48 2.98
N LEU A 114 -14.68 23.05 2.74
CA LEU A 114 -14.44 21.76 2.06
C LEU A 114 -14.64 20.62 3.05
N GLU A 115 -15.60 19.76 2.77
CA GLU A 115 -15.78 18.54 3.52
C GLU A 115 -14.74 17.49 3.13
N VAL A 116 -14.24 16.77 4.13
CA VAL A 116 -13.41 15.58 3.92
C VAL A 116 -14.04 14.44 4.70
N MET A 117 -14.53 13.46 3.96
CA MET A 117 -15.14 12.26 4.56
C MET A 117 -14.10 11.45 5.32
N ARG A 118 -14.48 10.92 6.47
CA ARG A 118 -13.70 9.91 7.17
C ARG A 118 -14.09 8.53 6.68
N ALA A 119 -13.12 7.68 6.39
CA ALA A 119 -13.37 6.28 6.09
C ALA A 119 -13.98 5.56 7.32
N GLU A 120 -14.86 4.59 7.08
CA GLU A 120 -15.42 3.74 8.15
C GLU A 120 -14.31 3.00 8.91
N THR A 121 -13.27 2.60 8.20
CA THR A 121 -12.11 1.91 8.77
C THR A 121 -10.86 2.78 8.61
N THR A 122 -10.10 2.96 9.69
CA THR A 122 -8.80 3.64 9.63
C THR A 122 -7.69 2.67 9.28
N LEU A 123 -6.66 3.18 8.59
CA LEU A 123 -5.44 2.45 8.27
C LEU A 123 -4.27 2.98 9.11
N GLN A 124 -3.38 2.06 9.51
CA GLN A 124 -2.10 2.42 10.09
C GLN A 124 -1.15 2.94 8.99
N PRO A 125 -0.10 3.73 9.34
CA PRO A 125 0.82 4.25 8.33
C PRO A 125 1.41 3.19 7.39
N PHE A 126 1.83 2.03 7.91
CA PHE A 126 2.37 0.94 7.11
C PHE A 126 1.31 0.30 6.18
N GLU A 127 0.03 0.32 6.57
CA GLU A 127 -1.07 -0.16 5.73
C GLU A 127 -1.37 0.80 4.58
N ILE A 128 -1.29 2.11 4.85
CA ILE A 128 -1.39 3.15 3.82
C ILE A 128 -0.26 3.00 2.81
N ASP A 129 0.96 2.77 3.29
CA ASP A 129 2.14 2.51 2.45
C ASP A 129 1.95 1.27 1.59
N ALA A 130 1.48 0.16 2.16
CA ALA A 130 1.25 -1.09 1.44
C ALA A 130 0.19 -0.93 0.33
N VAL A 131 -0.92 -0.22 0.60
CA VAL A 131 -1.94 0.06 -0.44
C VAL A 131 -1.38 0.97 -1.52
N ALA A 132 -0.58 1.98 -1.16
CA ALA A 132 0.06 2.86 -2.14
C ALA A 132 1.02 2.09 -3.05
N ASP A 133 1.80 1.15 -2.50
CA ASP A 133 2.69 0.26 -3.25
C ASP A 133 1.91 -0.65 -4.20
N TYR A 134 0.81 -1.24 -3.73
CA TYR A 134 -0.07 -2.05 -4.57
C TYR A 134 -0.65 -1.25 -5.74
N VAL A 135 -1.22 -0.07 -5.48
CA VAL A 135 -1.78 0.78 -6.52
C VAL A 135 -0.71 1.23 -7.51
N ALA A 136 0.46 1.65 -7.02
CA ALA A 136 1.55 2.15 -7.86
C ALA A 136 2.18 1.07 -8.75
N THR A 137 2.21 -0.20 -8.28
CA THR A 137 2.93 -1.29 -8.97
C THR A 137 2.02 -2.23 -9.75
N LYS A 138 0.77 -2.41 -9.32
CA LYS A 138 -0.16 -3.38 -9.92
C LYS A 138 -1.31 -2.75 -10.68
N ILE A 139 -1.77 -1.57 -10.27
CA ILE A 139 -2.94 -0.93 -10.87
C ILE A 139 -2.53 0.16 -11.86
N LYS A 140 -1.69 1.09 -11.43
CA LYS A 140 -1.23 2.21 -12.27
C LYS A 140 -0.55 1.70 -13.54
N GLY A 141 -1.03 2.13 -14.71
CA GLY A 141 -0.43 1.80 -15.99
C GLY A 141 -0.69 0.38 -16.49
N ALA A 142 -1.50 -0.42 -15.80
CA ALA A 142 -1.77 -1.81 -16.17
C ALA A 142 -2.53 -1.99 -17.51
N GLY A 143 -3.00 -0.91 -18.13
CA GLY A 143 -3.71 -0.98 -19.41
C GLY A 143 -5.16 -1.47 -19.27
N PRO A 144 -5.77 -2.03 -20.31
CA PRO A 144 -7.09 -2.63 -20.25
C PRO A 144 -7.13 -3.81 -19.27
N VAL A 145 -8.29 -4.02 -18.64
CA VAL A 145 -8.48 -5.17 -17.74
C VAL A 145 -8.49 -6.46 -18.56
N THR A 146 -7.77 -7.46 -18.10
CA THR A 146 -7.66 -8.78 -18.74
C THR A 146 -8.40 -9.86 -17.96
N ARG A 147 -8.70 -10.98 -18.64
CA ARG A 147 -9.28 -12.16 -18.02
C ARG A 147 -8.35 -12.75 -16.97
N ALA A 148 -7.03 -12.76 -17.23
CA ALA A 148 -6.03 -13.25 -16.29
C ALA A 148 -6.04 -12.46 -14.97
N GLU A 149 -6.07 -11.13 -15.03
CA GLU A 149 -6.19 -10.29 -13.83
C GLU A 149 -7.51 -10.54 -13.06
N CYS A 150 -8.60 -10.72 -13.80
CA CYS A 150 -9.89 -11.03 -13.18
C CYS A 150 -9.87 -12.38 -12.45
N THR A 151 -9.30 -13.40 -13.08
CA THR A 151 -9.18 -14.74 -12.50
C THR A 151 -8.25 -14.74 -11.28
N GLU A 152 -7.16 -13.99 -11.33
CA GLU A 152 -6.26 -13.82 -10.19
C GLU A 152 -6.98 -13.15 -9.01
N PHE A 153 -7.81 -12.16 -9.28
CA PHE A 153 -8.53 -11.41 -8.24
C PHE A 153 -9.66 -12.21 -7.59
N PHE A 154 -10.50 -12.89 -8.40
CA PHE A 154 -11.72 -13.57 -7.93
C PHE A 154 -11.58 -15.09 -7.76
N GLY A 155 -10.49 -15.69 -8.26
CA GLY A 155 -10.32 -17.12 -8.38
C GLY A 155 -10.89 -17.68 -9.68
N GLU A 156 -10.60 -18.96 -9.98
CA GLU A 156 -10.85 -19.60 -11.28
C GLU A 156 -12.32 -19.80 -11.66
N THR A 157 -13.26 -19.69 -10.72
CA THR A 157 -14.68 -20.00 -10.94
C THR A 157 -15.53 -18.80 -11.35
N GLY A 158 -14.91 -17.67 -11.64
CA GLY A 158 -15.63 -16.42 -11.86
C GLY A 158 -16.14 -16.27 -13.29
N ALA A 159 -17.39 -16.71 -13.58
CA ALA A 159 -18.07 -16.41 -14.85
C ALA A 159 -18.06 -14.90 -15.19
N GLN A 160 -17.94 -14.03 -14.19
CA GLN A 160 -17.77 -12.59 -14.38
C GLN A 160 -16.49 -12.23 -15.14
N CYS A 161 -15.51 -13.13 -15.25
CA CYS A 161 -14.24 -12.91 -15.95
C CYS A 161 -14.34 -13.18 -17.46
N ASP A 162 -15.37 -13.89 -17.91
CA ASP A 162 -15.54 -14.25 -19.33
C ASP A 162 -15.74 -13.04 -20.25
N LYS A 163 -16.19 -11.92 -19.72
CA LYS A 163 -16.37 -10.67 -20.47
C LYS A 163 -15.06 -9.92 -20.80
N TYR A 164 -13.95 -10.31 -20.17
CA TYR A 164 -12.66 -9.64 -20.40
C TYR A 164 -11.84 -10.38 -21.44
N PRO A 165 -11.02 -9.68 -22.25
CA PRO A 165 -10.12 -10.30 -23.22
C PRO A 165 -9.04 -11.12 -22.50
N GLU A 166 -8.51 -12.12 -23.19
CA GLU A 166 -7.39 -12.95 -22.66
C GLU A 166 -6.10 -12.12 -22.47
N LYS A 167 -5.87 -11.13 -23.33
CA LYS A 167 -4.76 -10.16 -23.29
C LYS A 167 -5.21 -8.80 -23.80
#